data_098b19f569e9f91c6032f35ea4cd7d10
#
_entry.id   098b19f569e9f91c6032f35ea4cd7d10
#
_cell.length_a   1.000
_cell.length_b   1.000
_cell.length_c   1.000
_cell.angle_alpha   90.00
_cell.angle_beta   90.00
_cell.angle_gamma   90.00
#
_symmetry.space_group_name_H-M   'P 1'
#
loop_
_entity.id
_entity.type
_entity.pdbx_description
1 polymer ?
#
loop_
_entity_poly.entity_id
_entity_poly.type
_entity_poly.pdbx_seq_one_letter_code
_entity_poly.pdbx_strand_id
1 'polypeptide(L)'
;MRAIPGMCVLCPADAKETFACVEAALKHYGPVYLRFGRFETPDLYTENDCAFTIGKGTVLRDGTDTAIIATGEMVYQALLAGQELQNLGVSAAVIDMASIKPIDEELIIKYAEKTGYLVTIEDHNVLGGLGGAVAETLVKRCPVRMDRLGVQDCFGRSGEPLELAEAYGLNCETIVRTVLRQLKGE
;
A
#
# COMPACT_ATOMS: atom_id res chain seq x y z
N MET A 1 -3.10 -7.31 14.29
CA MET A 1 -4.22 -6.40 14.62
C MET A 1 -5.44 -6.59 13.72
N ARG A 2 -5.28 -6.79 12.42
CA ARG A 2 -6.40 -6.96 11.47
C ARG A 2 -7.37 -8.09 11.83
N ALA A 3 -6.91 -9.18 12.43
CA ALA A 3 -7.76 -10.33 12.84
C ALA A 3 -8.62 -10.05 14.09
N ILE A 4 -8.40 -8.96 14.83
CA ILE A 4 -9.17 -8.63 16.03
C ILE A 4 -10.52 -8.05 15.63
N PRO A 5 -11.67 -8.61 16.08
CA PRO A 5 -12.99 -8.05 15.80
C PRO A 5 -13.12 -6.61 16.28
N GLY A 6 -13.74 -5.73 15.47
CA GLY A 6 -13.97 -4.32 15.81
C GLY A 6 -12.73 -3.43 15.80
N MET A 7 -11.52 -3.97 15.63
CA MET A 7 -10.29 -3.18 15.54
C MET A 7 -10.25 -2.42 14.21
N CYS A 8 -10.11 -1.09 14.25
CA CYS A 8 -9.71 -0.28 13.11
C CYS A 8 -8.18 -0.31 12.97
N VAL A 9 -7.65 -0.44 11.75
CA VAL A 9 -6.19 -0.54 11.51
C VAL A 9 -5.80 0.48 10.46
N LEU A 10 -4.95 1.43 10.85
CA LEU A 10 -4.50 2.53 10.01
C LEU A 10 -2.97 2.56 9.95
N CYS A 11 -2.44 2.86 8.77
CA CYS A 11 -1.00 2.95 8.51
C CYS A 11 -0.73 4.11 7.55
N PRO A 12 -0.61 5.36 8.04
CA PRO A 12 -0.42 6.55 7.22
C PRO A 12 0.96 6.59 6.53
N ALA A 13 1.01 7.25 5.38
CA ALA A 13 2.18 7.31 4.52
C ALA A 13 3.18 8.41 4.91
N ASP A 14 2.70 9.54 5.42
CA ASP A 14 3.53 10.69 5.81
C ASP A 14 3.02 11.40 7.08
N ALA A 15 3.68 12.48 7.45
CA ALA A 15 3.33 13.25 8.64
C ALA A 15 1.92 13.85 8.55
N LYS A 16 1.51 14.36 7.40
CA LYS A 16 0.21 15.01 7.21
C LYS A 16 -0.94 14.01 7.25
N GLU A 17 -0.79 12.89 6.59
CA GLU A 17 -1.76 11.80 6.69
C GLU A 17 -1.81 11.22 8.12
N THR A 18 -0.67 11.22 8.83
CA THR A 18 -0.61 10.83 10.25
C THR A 18 -1.52 11.74 11.09
N PHE A 19 -1.46 13.06 10.93
CA PHE A 19 -2.35 13.98 11.63
C PHE A 19 -3.81 13.72 11.30
N ALA A 20 -4.16 13.55 10.03
CA ALA A 20 -5.51 13.25 9.59
C ALA A 20 -6.03 11.90 10.14
N CYS A 21 -5.17 10.87 10.18
CA CYS A 21 -5.48 9.57 10.79
C CYS A 21 -5.73 9.69 12.29
N VAL A 22 -4.93 10.48 13.02
CA VAL A 22 -5.12 10.71 14.47
C VAL A 22 -6.43 11.43 14.72
N GLU A 23 -6.74 12.48 13.96
CA GLU A 23 -8.03 13.18 14.08
C GLU A 23 -9.23 12.26 13.80
N ALA A 24 -9.12 11.42 12.77
CA ALA A 24 -10.16 10.45 12.45
C ALA A 24 -10.31 9.39 13.56
N ALA A 25 -9.20 8.92 14.13
CA ALA A 25 -9.17 7.96 15.23
C ALA A 25 -9.84 8.52 16.49
N LEU A 26 -9.64 9.82 16.82
CA LEU A 26 -10.28 10.46 17.96
C LEU A 26 -11.82 10.59 17.81
N LYS A 27 -12.31 10.62 16.58
CA LYS A 27 -13.75 10.67 16.26
C LYS A 27 -14.38 9.28 16.10
N HIS A 28 -13.54 8.24 15.97
CA HIS A 28 -14.00 6.87 15.74
C HIS A 28 -14.50 6.22 17.04
N TYR A 29 -15.66 5.57 16.99
CA TYR A 29 -16.16 4.78 18.11
C TYR A 29 -15.62 3.35 18.01
N GLY A 30 -14.63 3.03 18.83
CA GLY A 30 -14.03 1.70 18.88
C GLY A 30 -12.49 1.76 18.99
N PRO A 31 -11.84 0.59 19.11
CA PRO A 31 -10.40 0.54 19.20
C PRO A 31 -9.75 0.84 17.84
N VAL A 32 -8.70 1.65 17.84
CA VAL A 32 -7.91 1.99 16.66
C VAL A 32 -6.46 1.61 16.90
N TYR A 33 -5.88 0.88 15.97
CA TYR A 33 -4.46 0.62 15.89
C TYR A 33 -3.85 1.48 14.80
N LEU A 34 -3.01 2.43 15.21
CA LEU A 34 -2.21 3.28 14.32
C LEU A 34 -0.79 2.72 14.25
N ARG A 35 -0.33 2.42 13.03
CA ARG A 35 1.02 1.94 12.77
C ARG A 35 1.82 3.02 12.06
N PHE A 36 2.90 3.44 12.67
CA PHE A 36 3.84 4.38 12.08
C PHE A 36 5.16 3.68 11.76
N GLY A 37 5.81 4.09 10.69
CA GLY A 37 7.20 3.78 10.41
C GLY A 37 8.13 4.47 11.43
N ARG A 38 9.37 4.02 11.49
CA ARG A 38 10.40 4.64 12.36
C ARG A 38 11.17 5.74 11.64
N PHE A 39 11.16 5.72 10.32
CA PHE A 39 12.00 6.58 9.49
C PHE A 39 11.24 7.80 9.00
N GLU A 40 11.99 8.87 8.75
CA GLU A 40 11.46 10.03 8.05
C GLU A 40 10.99 9.62 6.65
N THR A 41 9.74 9.94 6.35
CA THR A 41 9.18 9.85 5.01
C THR A 41 9.07 11.25 4.42
N PRO A 42 9.31 11.43 3.11
CA PRO A 42 9.02 12.70 2.46
C PRO A 42 7.54 13.04 2.58
N ASP A 43 7.22 14.33 2.67
CA ASP A 43 5.84 14.81 2.58
C ASP A 43 5.27 14.46 1.20
N LEU A 44 4.25 13.63 1.18
CA LEU A 44 3.52 13.21 -0.04
C LEU A 44 2.30 14.09 -0.27
N TYR A 45 1.71 14.57 0.82
CA TYR A 45 0.53 15.41 0.81
C TYR A 45 0.85 16.85 1.16
N THR A 46 0.11 17.80 0.58
CA THR A 46 0.08 19.17 1.05
C THR A 46 -0.99 19.36 2.12
N GLU A 47 -1.00 20.49 2.83
CA GLU A 47 -2.01 20.75 3.87
C GLU A 47 -3.46 20.75 3.33
N ASN A 48 -3.62 20.99 2.03
CA ASN A 48 -4.92 21.10 1.38
C ASN A 48 -5.37 19.79 0.69
N ASP A 49 -4.46 18.83 0.49
CA ASP A 49 -4.72 17.65 -0.34
C ASP A 49 -4.90 16.36 0.48
N CYS A 50 -4.66 16.40 1.79
CA CYS A 50 -4.79 15.23 2.65
C CYS A 50 -6.24 15.07 3.17
N ALA A 51 -7.11 14.52 2.33
CA ALA A 51 -8.51 14.21 2.71
C ALA A 51 -8.63 12.75 3.15
N PHE A 52 -8.10 12.41 4.33
CA PHE A 52 -8.19 11.06 4.87
C PHE A 52 -9.60 10.74 5.40
N THR A 53 -10.10 9.57 5.05
CA THR A 53 -11.34 8.99 5.59
C THR A 53 -11.13 7.51 5.91
N ILE A 54 -11.49 7.08 7.12
CA ILE A 54 -11.43 5.66 7.49
C ILE A 54 -12.23 4.81 6.49
N GLY A 55 -11.60 3.78 5.94
CA GLY A 55 -12.21 2.89 4.94
C GLY A 55 -12.10 3.38 3.50
N LYS A 56 -11.35 4.46 3.24
CA LYS A 56 -11.08 4.96 1.88
C LYS A 56 -9.60 4.97 1.59
N GLY A 57 -9.27 4.67 0.34
CA GLY A 57 -7.93 4.81 -0.23
C GLY A 57 -7.85 6.06 -1.11
N THR A 58 -6.63 6.55 -1.32
CA THR A 58 -6.35 7.74 -2.14
C THR A 58 -5.60 7.34 -3.40
N VAL A 59 -6.10 7.77 -4.56
CA VAL A 59 -5.41 7.58 -5.84
C VAL A 59 -4.42 8.71 -6.02
N LEU A 60 -3.13 8.41 -5.86
CA LEU A 60 -2.05 9.38 -6.05
C LEU A 60 -1.64 9.52 -7.52
N ARG A 61 -1.83 8.45 -8.28
CA ARG A 61 -1.54 8.40 -9.71
C ARG A 61 -2.54 7.45 -10.38
N ASP A 62 -3.10 7.85 -11.50
CA ASP A 62 -3.93 6.95 -12.32
C ASP A 62 -3.08 6.16 -13.33
N GLY A 63 -3.58 4.99 -13.76
CA GLY A 63 -2.90 4.12 -14.71
C GLY A 63 -3.82 3.01 -15.22
N THR A 64 -3.39 2.30 -16.28
CA THR A 64 -4.22 1.33 -16.99
C THR A 64 -3.61 -0.07 -17.10
N ASP A 65 -2.31 -0.23 -16.92
CA ASP A 65 -1.64 -1.52 -17.15
C ASP A 65 -1.48 -2.34 -15.88
N THR A 66 -1.35 -1.67 -14.74
CA THR A 66 -1.31 -2.27 -13.40
C THR A 66 -1.73 -1.26 -12.35
N ALA A 67 -2.08 -1.72 -11.14
CA ALA A 67 -2.22 -0.85 -9.99
C ALA A 67 -1.33 -1.32 -8.83
N ILE A 68 -0.57 -0.40 -8.28
CA ILE A 68 0.29 -0.58 -7.11
C ILE A 68 -0.47 -0.02 -5.90
N ILE A 69 -0.82 -0.88 -4.96
CA ILE A 69 -1.49 -0.50 -3.71
C ILE A 69 -0.46 -0.57 -2.60
N ALA A 70 -0.19 0.56 -1.98
CA ALA A 70 0.83 0.68 -0.94
C ALA A 70 0.23 1.22 0.37
N THR A 71 0.94 1.05 1.47
CA THR A 71 0.57 1.60 2.77
C THR A 71 1.81 2.04 3.55
N GLY A 72 1.63 3.05 4.40
CA GLY A 72 2.72 3.57 5.21
C GLY A 72 3.87 4.11 4.37
N GLU A 73 5.08 3.99 4.88
CA GLU A 73 6.30 4.47 4.21
C GLU A 73 6.55 3.87 2.81
N MET A 74 5.89 2.75 2.48
CA MET A 74 6.01 2.13 1.15
C MET A 74 5.25 2.89 0.06
N VAL A 75 4.38 3.82 0.39
CA VAL A 75 3.67 4.68 -0.58
C VAL A 75 4.66 5.52 -1.38
N TYR A 76 5.70 6.05 -0.75
CA TYR A 76 6.75 6.79 -1.45
C TYR A 76 7.50 5.91 -2.46
N GLN A 77 7.85 4.68 -2.07
CA GLN A 77 8.50 3.73 -2.98
C GLN A 77 7.59 3.35 -4.16
N ALA A 78 6.29 3.23 -3.92
CA ALA A 78 5.31 2.98 -4.98
C ALA A 78 5.19 4.16 -5.96
N LEU A 79 5.25 5.41 -5.47
CA LEU A 79 5.26 6.59 -6.35
C LEU A 79 6.52 6.65 -7.22
N LEU A 80 7.69 6.38 -6.66
CA LEU A 80 8.94 6.29 -7.43
C LEU A 80 8.84 5.20 -8.49
N ALA A 81 8.31 4.03 -8.13
CA ALA A 81 8.11 2.92 -9.06
C ALA A 81 7.12 3.27 -10.18
N GLY A 82 6.02 3.96 -9.86
CA GLY A 82 5.07 4.44 -10.86
C GLY A 82 5.68 5.41 -11.85
N GLN A 83 6.59 6.29 -11.40
CA GLN A 83 7.34 7.19 -12.28
C GLN A 83 8.33 6.44 -13.18
N GLU A 84 9.07 5.49 -12.62
CA GLU A 84 10.03 4.70 -13.39
C GLU A 84 9.32 3.81 -14.42
N LEU A 85 8.21 3.18 -14.06
CA LEU A 85 7.38 2.40 -14.97
C LEU A 85 6.86 3.26 -16.13
N GLN A 86 6.49 4.51 -15.87
CA GLN A 86 6.10 5.43 -16.95
C GLN A 86 7.24 5.69 -17.94
N ASN A 87 8.46 5.90 -17.44
CA ASN A 87 9.65 6.07 -18.29
C ASN A 87 9.90 4.85 -19.18
N LEU A 88 9.47 3.66 -18.70
CA LEU A 88 9.55 2.38 -19.41
C LEU A 88 8.31 2.07 -20.27
N GLY A 89 7.36 3.02 -20.38
CA GLY A 89 6.16 2.89 -21.21
C GLY A 89 5.02 2.11 -20.56
N VAL A 90 5.06 1.89 -19.24
CA VAL A 90 4.01 1.18 -18.46
C VAL A 90 3.19 2.19 -17.66
N SER A 91 1.88 2.18 -17.86
CA SER A 91 0.91 3.05 -17.17
C SER A 91 0.45 2.41 -15.86
N ALA A 92 1.19 2.67 -14.77
CA ALA A 92 0.89 2.15 -13.45
C ALA A 92 0.07 3.15 -12.61
N ALA A 93 -1.06 2.71 -12.06
CA ALA A 93 -1.75 3.43 -11.01
C ALA A 93 -1.01 3.24 -9.67
N VAL A 94 -1.04 4.27 -8.81
CA VAL A 94 -0.51 4.21 -7.45
C VAL A 94 -1.59 4.64 -6.48
N ILE A 95 -1.90 3.77 -5.53
CA ILE A 95 -2.97 3.94 -4.55
C ILE A 95 -2.36 3.86 -3.16
N ASP A 96 -2.56 4.91 -2.39
CA ASP A 96 -2.32 4.91 -0.96
C ASP A 96 -3.52 4.30 -0.23
N MET A 97 -3.27 3.26 0.55
CA MET A 97 -4.26 2.54 1.34
C MET A 97 -3.92 2.63 2.83
N ALA A 98 -3.99 3.83 3.37
CA ALA A 98 -3.73 4.05 4.81
C ALA A 98 -4.74 3.33 5.71
N SER A 99 -5.98 3.13 5.25
CA SER A 99 -6.99 2.34 5.98
C SER A 99 -6.94 0.88 5.56
N ILE A 100 -6.33 0.04 6.39
CA ILE A 100 -6.20 -1.41 6.15
C ILE A 100 -7.44 -2.18 6.64
N LYS A 101 -8.09 -1.66 7.69
CA LYS A 101 -9.35 -2.20 8.20
C LYS A 101 -10.17 -1.08 8.86
N PRO A 102 -11.37 -0.77 8.34
CA PRO A 102 -11.92 -1.29 7.10
C PRO A 102 -11.08 -0.90 5.89
N ILE A 103 -11.09 -1.71 4.83
CA ILE A 103 -10.38 -1.42 3.57
C ILE A 103 -11.36 -0.89 2.52
N ASP A 104 -10.89 -0.11 1.56
CA ASP A 104 -11.71 0.38 0.43
C ASP A 104 -11.87 -0.72 -0.63
N GLU A 105 -12.83 -1.62 -0.41
CA GLU A 105 -13.11 -2.72 -1.34
C GLU A 105 -13.52 -2.20 -2.74
N GLU A 106 -14.27 -1.10 -2.80
CA GLU A 106 -14.76 -0.55 -4.08
C GLU A 106 -13.62 -0.01 -4.94
N LEU A 107 -12.67 0.68 -4.31
CA LEU A 107 -11.48 1.19 -5.01
C LEU A 107 -10.59 0.05 -5.51
N ILE A 108 -10.40 -1.00 -4.69
CA ILE A 108 -9.64 -2.19 -5.09
C ILE A 108 -10.28 -2.85 -6.31
N ILE A 109 -11.59 -3.07 -6.29
CA ILE A 109 -12.31 -3.71 -7.39
C ILE A 109 -12.26 -2.86 -8.65
N LYS A 110 -12.48 -1.55 -8.53
CA LYS A 110 -12.37 -0.61 -9.66
C LYS A 110 -11.03 -0.75 -10.39
N TYR A 111 -9.93 -0.82 -9.64
CA TYR A 111 -8.62 -0.96 -10.26
C TYR A 111 -8.29 -2.38 -10.69
N ALA A 112 -8.83 -3.39 -10.03
CA ALA A 112 -8.74 -4.77 -10.50
C ALA A 112 -9.42 -4.96 -11.87
N GLU A 113 -10.62 -4.43 -12.05
CA GLU A 113 -11.33 -4.46 -13.32
C GLU A 113 -10.63 -3.63 -14.40
N LYS A 114 -10.07 -2.47 -14.02
CA LYS A 114 -9.41 -1.55 -14.95
C LYS A 114 -8.09 -2.11 -15.49
N THR A 115 -7.29 -2.75 -14.63
CA THR A 115 -5.90 -3.12 -14.95
C THR A 115 -5.66 -4.61 -15.10
N GLY A 116 -6.53 -5.46 -14.54
CA GLY A 116 -6.40 -6.92 -14.57
C GLY A 116 -5.22 -7.48 -13.77
N TYR A 117 -4.36 -6.62 -13.19
CA TYR A 117 -3.22 -7.03 -12.39
C TYR A 117 -2.90 -6.01 -11.31
N LEU A 118 -2.71 -6.49 -10.08
CA LEU A 118 -2.40 -5.68 -8.91
C LEU A 118 -1.07 -6.09 -8.26
N VAL A 119 -0.38 -5.10 -7.70
CA VAL A 119 0.78 -5.31 -6.81
C VAL A 119 0.49 -4.63 -5.49
N THR A 120 0.68 -5.30 -4.37
CA THR A 120 0.68 -4.64 -3.05
C THR A 120 2.08 -4.56 -2.49
N ILE A 121 2.36 -3.47 -1.76
CA ILE A 121 3.61 -3.33 -1.02
C ILE A 121 3.35 -2.76 0.38
N GLU A 122 3.96 -3.39 1.38
CA GLU A 122 3.84 -3.03 2.78
C GLU A 122 5.14 -3.32 3.55
N ASP A 123 5.54 -2.42 4.43
CA ASP A 123 6.59 -2.69 5.43
C ASP A 123 6.02 -3.52 6.57
N HIS A 124 5.67 -4.76 6.29
CA HIS A 124 5.05 -5.72 7.19
C HIS A 124 5.22 -7.13 6.62
N ASN A 125 5.01 -8.14 7.45
CA ASN A 125 4.88 -9.52 6.97
C ASN A 125 3.73 -9.61 5.97
N VAL A 126 3.94 -10.27 4.82
CA VAL A 126 2.91 -10.48 3.78
C VAL A 126 1.70 -11.27 4.28
N LEU A 127 1.80 -11.92 5.45
CA LEU A 127 0.71 -12.62 6.10
C LEU A 127 -0.05 -11.68 7.05
N GLY A 128 -1.33 -11.49 6.79
CA GLY A 128 -2.23 -10.75 7.68
C GLY A 128 -2.18 -9.22 7.58
N GLY A 129 -1.41 -8.65 6.65
CA GLY A 129 -1.34 -7.21 6.39
C GLY A 129 -2.22 -6.73 5.23
N LEU A 130 -1.74 -5.69 4.52
CA LEU A 130 -2.40 -5.08 3.37
C LEU A 130 -2.65 -6.10 2.25
N GLY A 131 -1.60 -6.82 1.83
CA GLY A 131 -1.71 -7.80 0.74
C GLY A 131 -2.72 -8.89 1.03
N GLY A 132 -2.84 -9.32 2.28
CA GLY A 132 -3.89 -10.25 2.71
C GLY A 132 -5.30 -9.65 2.58
N ALA A 133 -5.49 -8.39 2.99
CA ALA A 133 -6.79 -7.70 2.92
C ALA A 133 -7.24 -7.48 1.47
N VAL A 134 -6.32 -7.08 0.59
CA VAL A 134 -6.59 -6.93 -0.84
C VAL A 134 -6.95 -8.28 -1.48
N ALA A 135 -6.18 -9.34 -1.19
CA ALA A 135 -6.46 -10.68 -1.71
C ALA A 135 -7.83 -11.21 -1.27
N GLU A 136 -8.22 -11.01 -0.01
CA GLU A 136 -9.55 -11.38 0.51
C GLU A 136 -10.69 -10.66 -0.23
N THR A 137 -10.51 -9.39 -0.57
CA THR A 137 -11.45 -8.61 -1.38
C THR A 137 -11.55 -9.16 -2.80
N LEU A 138 -10.42 -9.40 -3.44
CA LEU A 138 -10.35 -9.87 -4.83
C LEU A 138 -10.97 -11.24 -5.02
N VAL A 139 -10.61 -12.21 -4.16
CA VAL A 139 -11.16 -13.59 -4.25
C VAL A 139 -12.67 -13.60 -4.16
N LYS A 140 -13.26 -12.70 -3.38
CA LYS A 140 -14.70 -12.63 -3.16
C LYS A 140 -15.47 -11.97 -4.30
N ARG A 141 -14.89 -10.96 -4.98
CA ARG A 141 -15.64 -10.07 -5.86
C ARG A 141 -15.08 -9.90 -7.28
N CYS A 142 -13.76 -9.93 -7.44
CA CYS A 142 -13.10 -9.70 -8.73
C CYS A 142 -11.73 -10.40 -8.76
N PRO A 143 -11.69 -11.73 -8.94
CA PRO A 143 -10.42 -12.47 -8.96
C PRO A 143 -9.54 -12.03 -10.14
N VAL A 144 -8.41 -11.41 -9.83
CA VAL A 144 -7.36 -11.05 -10.79
C VAL A 144 -6.00 -11.48 -10.25
N ARG A 145 -5.01 -11.52 -11.12
CA ARG A 145 -3.64 -11.81 -10.70
C ARG A 145 -3.09 -10.71 -9.79
N MET A 146 -2.35 -11.12 -8.76
CA MET A 146 -1.82 -10.22 -7.76
C MET A 146 -0.48 -10.71 -7.24
N ASP A 147 0.49 -9.80 -7.10
CA ASP A 147 1.73 -10.03 -6.36
C ASP A 147 1.74 -9.22 -5.05
N ARG A 148 2.33 -9.80 -4.01
CA ARG A 148 2.41 -9.19 -2.67
C ARG A 148 3.87 -9.00 -2.27
N LEU A 149 4.28 -7.75 -2.15
CA LEU A 149 5.60 -7.35 -1.69
C LEU A 149 5.53 -6.96 -0.21
N GLY A 150 6.47 -7.46 0.55
CA GLY A 150 6.56 -7.30 2.00
C GLY A 150 7.57 -8.30 2.55
N VAL A 151 7.75 -8.34 3.85
CA VAL A 151 8.60 -9.32 4.53
C VAL A 151 8.00 -10.72 4.34
N GLN A 152 8.78 -11.64 3.75
CA GLN A 152 8.34 -12.98 3.33
C GLN A 152 8.40 -13.99 4.49
N ASP A 153 7.58 -13.76 5.52
CA ASP A 153 7.42 -14.64 6.70
C ASP A 153 8.76 -15.06 7.33
N CYS A 154 9.63 -14.10 7.55
CA CYS A 154 10.91 -14.29 8.20
C CYS A 154 11.12 -13.28 9.33
N PHE A 155 11.97 -13.61 10.27
CA PHE A 155 12.34 -12.68 11.35
C PHE A 155 13.09 -11.48 10.82
N GLY A 156 12.84 -10.32 11.43
CA GLY A 156 13.64 -9.12 11.20
C GLY A 156 15.08 -9.31 11.69
N ARG A 157 15.97 -8.45 11.21
CA ARG A 157 17.35 -8.38 11.64
C ARG A 157 17.74 -6.93 11.94
N SER A 158 18.87 -6.74 12.61
CA SER A 158 19.43 -5.41 12.83
C SER A 158 20.18 -4.95 11.57
N GLY A 159 20.11 -3.67 11.29
CA GLY A 159 20.82 -3.02 10.18
C GLY A 159 20.32 -1.59 10.00
N GLU A 160 20.98 -0.87 9.11
CA GLU A 160 20.55 0.45 8.69
C GLU A 160 19.26 0.35 7.84
N PRO A 161 18.39 1.35 7.90
CA PRO A 161 17.08 1.31 7.23
C PRO A 161 17.10 0.97 5.76
N LEU A 162 17.98 1.64 5.01
CA LEU A 162 18.10 1.43 3.56
C LEU A 162 18.64 0.04 3.24
N GLU A 163 19.60 -0.46 4.02
CA GLU A 163 20.13 -1.82 3.87
C GLU A 163 19.07 -2.89 4.15
N LEU A 164 18.22 -2.64 5.17
CA LEU A 164 17.11 -3.54 5.48
C LEU A 164 16.03 -3.50 4.39
N ALA A 165 15.66 -2.33 3.90
CA ALA A 165 14.71 -2.17 2.81
C ALA A 165 15.17 -2.92 1.56
N GLU A 166 16.46 -2.79 1.19
CA GLU A 166 17.06 -3.52 0.07
C GLU A 166 17.05 -5.04 0.31
N ALA A 167 17.48 -5.47 1.50
CA ALA A 167 17.56 -6.88 1.86
C ALA A 167 16.22 -7.61 1.87
N TYR A 168 15.12 -6.89 2.17
CA TYR A 168 13.77 -7.43 2.16
C TYR A 168 13.01 -7.10 0.86
N GLY A 169 13.64 -6.40 -0.09
CA GLY A 169 13.02 -6.01 -1.35
C GLY A 169 11.90 -4.96 -1.18
N LEU A 170 11.98 -4.14 -0.15
CA LEU A 170 11.02 -3.07 0.16
C LEU A 170 11.46 -1.75 -0.51
N ASN A 171 11.59 -1.76 -1.83
CA ASN A 171 12.10 -0.63 -2.60
C ASN A 171 11.47 -0.53 -4.00
N CYS A 172 11.65 0.62 -4.62
CA CYS A 172 11.17 0.95 -5.97
C CYS A 172 11.62 -0.11 -7.01
N GLU A 173 12.88 -0.53 -6.99
CA GLU A 173 13.43 -1.48 -7.97
C GLU A 173 12.69 -2.82 -7.95
N THR A 174 12.39 -3.35 -6.78
CA THR A 174 11.65 -4.61 -6.62
C THR A 174 10.22 -4.49 -7.16
N ILE A 175 9.55 -3.36 -6.94
CA ILE A 175 8.21 -3.11 -7.50
C ILE A 175 8.28 -3.11 -9.03
N VAL A 176 9.19 -2.31 -9.61
CA VAL A 176 9.37 -2.20 -11.07
C VAL A 176 9.67 -3.56 -11.68
N ARG A 177 10.63 -4.30 -11.13
CA ARG A 177 11.00 -5.65 -11.60
C ARG A 177 9.81 -6.61 -11.55
N THR A 178 9.02 -6.58 -10.47
CA THR A 178 7.84 -7.44 -10.31
C THR A 178 6.78 -7.13 -11.37
N VAL A 179 6.48 -5.85 -11.59
CA VAL A 179 5.52 -5.43 -12.61
C VAL A 179 5.97 -5.84 -14.01
N LEU A 180 7.24 -5.54 -14.36
CA LEU A 180 7.75 -5.85 -15.70
C LEU A 180 7.80 -7.35 -16.01
N ARG A 181 8.21 -8.17 -15.03
CA ARG A 181 8.20 -9.63 -15.14
C ARG A 181 6.79 -10.13 -15.46
N GLN A 182 5.80 -9.62 -14.73
CA GLN A 182 4.41 -10.03 -14.91
C GLN A 182 3.84 -9.62 -16.27
N LEU A 183 4.07 -8.40 -16.70
CA LEU A 183 3.54 -7.89 -17.97
C LEU A 183 4.20 -8.56 -19.18
N LYS A 184 5.43 -9.06 -19.03
CA LYS A 184 6.12 -9.86 -20.08
C LYS A 184 5.71 -11.33 -20.11
N GLY A 185 4.94 -11.81 -19.11
CA GLY A 185 4.52 -13.21 -19.03
C GLY A 185 5.62 -14.17 -18.57
N GLU A 186 6.61 -13.67 -17.83
CA GLU A 186 7.74 -14.43 -17.27
C GLU A 186 7.45 -15.00 -15.87
#